data_a9fbd66a2dd31519c97eb82c963b585b
#
_entry.id   a9fbd66a2dd31519c97eb82c963b585b
#
_cell.length_a   1.000
_cell.length_b   1.000
_cell.length_c   1.000
_cell.angle_alpha   90.00
_cell.angle_beta   90.00
_cell.angle_gamma   90.00
#
_symmetry.space_group_name_H-M   'P 1'
#
loop_
_entity.id
_entity.type
_entity.pdbx_description
1 polymer ?
#
loop_
_entity_poly.entity_id
_entity_poly.type
_entity_poly.pdbx_seq_one_letter_code
_entity_poly.pdbx_strand_id
1 'polypeptide(L)'
;FRTNKATISTTYDKTGFDKGELRPEYYFNCTNKTDANNPISYKKYDENGKEIGYDINYTVANNQELTVNTEASDAFNSDIQRDIDDMITSVTNAISAHDKLTELKAMKNEAQYSEKEYQTKLDEWITAAQKEADYADDHLQKLFSSEIGKVDGYLSNINLSITQVGCTVDQLQLTETRMSNQQETLQELQSDNDNLELSEIIINYTAMYN
;
A
#
# COMPACT_ATOMS: atom_id res chain seq x y z
N PHE A 1 8.72 4.56 -4.91
CA PHE A 1 8.75 4.33 -3.46
C PHE A 1 10.21 4.17 -3.02
N ARG A 2 10.87 5.21 -2.58
CA ARG A 2 12.03 5.06 -1.73
C ARG A 2 11.50 4.93 -0.31
N THR A 3 11.07 3.76 0.07
CA THR A 3 11.05 3.40 1.46
C THR A 3 12.49 3.48 1.93
N ASN A 4 12.86 4.53 2.65
CA ASN A 4 13.94 4.35 3.61
C ASN A 4 13.49 3.14 4.41
N LYS A 5 14.24 2.06 4.31
CA LYS A 5 14.02 0.83 5.03
C LYS A 5 13.62 1.25 6.44
N ALA A 6 12.35 1.06 6.80
CA ALA A 6 11.91 1.38 8.14
C ALA A 6 12.77 0.49 9.03
N THR A 7 13.76 1.07 9.64
CA THR A 7 14.58 0.36 10.60
C THR A 7 13.62 0.18 11.75
N ILE A 8 13.08 -1.03 11.90
CA ILE A 8 12.40 -1.40 13.13
C ILE A 8 13.42 -1.05 14.20
N SER A 9 13.11 -0.01 14.94
CA SER A 9 14.02 0.51 15.94
C SER A 9 14.39 -0.64 16.88
N THR A 10 15.67 -0.78 17.18
CA THR A 10 16.16 -1.71 18.21
C THR A 10 15.60 -1.40 19.60
N THR A 11 14.89 -0.29 19.75
CA THR A 11 14.10 0.10 20.92
C THR A 11 12.65 -0.37 20.87
N TYR A 12 12.33 -1.25 19.93
CA TYR A 12 11.02 -1.87 19.87
C TYR A 12 10.83 -2.72 21.13
N ASP A 13 9.96 -2.27 22.02
CA ASP A 13 9.61 -3.05 23.20
C ASP A 13 8.87 -4.32 22.74
N LYS A 14 9.50 -5.48 22.92
CA LYS A 14 8.89 -6.78 22.61
C LYS A 14 7.52 -6.96 23.24
N THR A 15 7.22 -6.23 24.32
CA THR A 15 5.91 -6.28 24.98
C THR A 15 4.78 -5.70 24.11
N GLY A 16 5.06 -4.72 23.25
CA GLY A 16 4.11 -4.21 22.26
C GLY A 16 3.90 -5.20 21.12
N PHE A 17 4.96 -5.89 20.69
CA PHE A 17 4.91 -6.91 19.65
C PHE A 17 4.10 -8.14 20.11
N ASP A 18 4.36 -8.61 21.32
CA ASP A 18 3.67 -9.77 21.92
C ASP A 18 2.17 -9.51 22.16
N LYS A 19 1.77 -8.24 22.22
CA LYS A 19 0.36 -7.83 22.38
C LYS A 19 -0.37 -7.61 21.06
N GLY A 20 0.27 -7.78 19.92
CA GLY A 20 -0.31 -7.53 18.60
C GLY A 20 -0.61 -6.06 18.31
N GLU A 21 -0.04 -5.14 19.07
CA GLU A 21 -0.19 -3.68 18.91
C GLU A 21 0.79 -3.10 17.87
N LEU A 22 1.04 -3.82 16.78
CA LEU A 22 1.76 -3.26 15.63
C LEU A 22 0.88 -2.23 14.95
N ARG A 23 1.18 -0.96 15.20
CA ARG A 23 0.51 0.11 14.51
C ARG A 23 1.09 0.29 13.11
N PRO A 24 0.25 0.50 12.09
CA PRO A 24 0.69 0.71 10.71
C PRO A 24 1.77 1.77 10.55
N GLU A 25 1.73 2.83 11.36
CA GLU A 25 2.69 3.92 11.34
C GLU A 25 4.14 3.50 11.58
N TYR A 26 4.41 2.38 12.22
CA TYR A 26 5.78 1.89 12.43
C TYR A 26 6.47 1.45 11.14
N TYR A 27 5.73 1.07 10.12
CA TYR A 27 6.28 0.66 8.82
C TYR A 27 6.58 1.85 7.91
N PHE A 28 5.90 2.97 8.10
CA PHE A 28 6.07 4.18 7.31
C PHE A 28 6.85 5.27 8.03
N ASN A 29 7.33 5.01 9.24
CA ASN A 29 8.11 5.98 9.97
C ASN A 29 9.50 6.15 9.37
N CYS A 30 9.86 7.40 9.09
CA CYS A 30 11.19 7.77 8.66
C CYS A 30 12.07 8.02 9.88
N THR A 31 13.35 7.61 9.81
CA THR A 31 14.33 7.95 10.84
C THR A 31 14.55 9.46 10.85
N ASN A 32 14.30 10.11 11.97
CA ASN A 32 14.67 11.50 12.16
C ASN A 32 16.19 11.61 12.20
N LYS A 33 16.78 12.41 11.30
CA LYS A 33 18.24 12.60 11.23
C LYS A 33 18.81 13.33 12.46
N THR A 34 17.96 14.10 13.15
CA THR A 34 18.34 14.90 14.33
C THR A 34 18.08 14.16 15.64
N ASP A 35 17.12 13.26 15.67
CA ASP A 35 16.75 12.48 16.86
C ASP A 35 16.27 11.10 16.45
N ALA A 36 17.16 10.11 16.53
CA ALA A 36 16.87 8.73 16.16
C ALA A 36 15.81 8.06 17.08
N ASN A 37 15.56 8.62 18.25
CA ASN A 37 14.58 8.11 19.21
C ASN A 37 13.17 8.67 18.96
N ASN A 38 13.04 9.66 18.08
CA ASN A 38 11.77 10.27 17.72
C ASN A 38 11.55 10.17 16.21
N PRO A 39 11.06 9.03 15.72
CA PRO A 39 10.82 8.81 14.30
C PRO A 39 9.76 9.79 13.79
N ILE A 40 9.95 10.27 12.56
CA ILE A 40 8.95 11.09 11.88
C ILE A 40 7.86 10.15 11.39
N SER A 41 6.65 10.31 11.91
CA SER A 41 5.50 9.57 11.41
C SER A 41 5.17 9.98 9.97
N TYR A 42 4.88 9.00 9.12
CA TYR A 42 4.35 9.25 7.79
C TYR A 42 2.96 9.90 7.86
N LYS A 43 2.13 9.44 8.80
CA LYS A 43 0.83 10.01 9.07
C LYS A 43 0.94 11.12 10.10
N LYS A 44 0.34 12.27 9.78
CA LYS A 44 0.20 13.39 10.71
C LYS A 44 -1.21 13.41 11.26
N TYR A 45 -1.32 13.77 12.51
CA TYR A 45 -2.60 13.92 13.20
C TYR A 45 -2.74 15.36 13.68
N ASP A 46 -3.94 15.89 13.64
CA ASP A 46 -4.28 17.18 14.22
C ASP A 46 -4.35 17.09 15.77
N GLU A 47 -4.57 18.22 16.42
CA GLU A 47 -4.68 18.32 17.88
C GLU A 47 -5.85 17.48 18.44
N ASN A 48 -6.80 17.10 17.60
CA ASN A 48 -7.98 16.29 17.95
C ASN A 48 -7.75 14.79 17.65
N GLY A 49 -6.57 14.41 17.16
CA GLY A 49 -6.23 13.03 16.81
C GLY A 49 -6.81 12.58 15.47
N LYS A 50 -7.30 13.52 14.64
CA LYS A 50 -7.75 13.23 13.28
C LYS A 50 -6.54 13.25 12.34
N GLU A 51 -6.45 12.24 11.49
CA GLU A 51 -5.41 12.15 10.47
C GLU A 51 -5.49 13.35 9.51
N ILE A 52 -4.36 14.03 9.35
CA ILE A 52 -4.21 15.12 8.38
C ILE A 52 -3.73 14.47 7.07
N GLY A 53 -4.66 14.25 6.14
CA GLY A 53 -4.34 13.79 4.80
C GLY A 53 -3.54 14.84 4.03
N TYR A 54 -2.72 14.38 3.09
CA TYR A 54 -2.04 15.25 2.14
C TYR A 54 -2.86 15.39 0.85
N ASP A 55 -4.17 15.53 1.00
CA ASP A 55 -5.09 15.67 -0.11
C ASP A 55 -4.84 16.96 -0.87
N ILE A 56 -4.62 16.84 -2.17
CA ILE A 56 -4.51 17.97 -3.08
C ILE A 56 -5.88 18.18 -3.70
N ASN A 57 -6.56 19.24 -3.26
CA ASN A 57 -7.88 19.59 -3.73
C ASN A 57 -7.81 20.73 -4.73
N TYR A 58 -8.49 20.57 -5.86
CA TYR A 58 -8.69 21.63 -6.85
C TYR A 58 -10.17 22.00 -6.95
N THR A 59 -10.42 23.30 -6.94
CA THR A 59 -11.77 23.81 -7.24
C THR A 59 -11.97 23.75 -8.76
N VAL A 60 -12.80 22.80 -9.21
CA VAL A 60 -13.04 22.54 -10.63
C VAL A 60 -14.34 23.21 -11.14
N ALA A 61 -15.17 23.69 -10.23
CA ALA A 61 -16.38 24.48 -10.53
C ALA A 61 -16.82 25.22 -9.28
N ASN A 62 -17.84 26.09 -9.43
CA ASN A 62 -18.42 26.80 -8.29
C ASN A 62 -18.97 25.77 -7.27
N ASN A 63 -18.44 25.79 -6.04
CA ASN A 63 -18.73 24.83 -4.95
C ASN A 63 -18.40 23.36 -5.27
N GLN A 64 -17.50 23.09 -6.20
CA GLN A 64 -17.04 21.73 -6.51
C GLN A 64 -15.53 21.64 -6.37
N GLU A 65 -15.09 20.92 -5.35
CA GLU A 65 -13.70 20.54 -5.14
C GLU A 65 -13.50 19.08 -5.53
N LEU A 66 -12.34 18.78 -6.08
CA LEU A 66 -11.95 17.44 -6.47
C LEU A 66 -10.56 17.15 -5.93
N THR A 67 -10.43 16.03 -5.20
CA THR A 67 -9.14 15.50 -4.76
C THR A 67 -8.48 14.77 -5.92
N VAL A 68 -7.25 15.18 -6.27
CA VAL A 68 -6.56 14.67 -7.48
C VAL A 68 -5.41 13.72 -7.17
N ASN A 69 -5.11 13.50 -5.91
CA ASN A 69 -4.08 12.56 -5.49
C ASN A 69 -4.66 11.41 -4.67
N THR A 70 -3.95 10.30 -4.66
CA THR A 70 -4.19 9.17 -3.77
C THR A 70 -2.92 8.93 -2.97
N GLU A 71 -3.04 8.81 -1.68
CA GLU A 71 -1.90 8.49 -0.84
C GLU A 71 -1.53 7.01 -0.95
N ALA A 72 -0.25 6.71 -0.80
CA ALA A 72 0.20 5.33 -0.83
C ALA A 72 -0.38 4.50 0.32
N SER A 73 -0.70 5.14 1.45
CA SER A 73 -1.37 4.53 2.61
C SER A 73 -2.80 4.08 2.32
N ASP A 74 -3.46 4.71 1.33
CA ASP A 74 -4.83 4.35 0.94
C ASP A 74 -4.85 3.10 0.06
N ALA A 75 -3.82 2.98 -0.81
CA ALA A 75 -3.70 1.86 -1.74
C ALA A 75 -3.01 0.64 -1.11
N PHE A 76 -2.01 0.86 -0.25
CA PHE A 76 -1.16 -0.20 0.28
C PHE A 76 -1.28 -0.29 1.80
N ASN A 77 -1.63 -1.47 2.30
CA ASN A 77 -1.56 -1.75 3.71
C ASN A 77 -0.10 -1.93 4.16
N SER A 78 0.25 -1.37 5.31
CA SER A 78 1.57 -1.52 5.93
C SER A 78 1.92 -2.96 6.28
N ASP A 79 0.90 -3.80 6.48
CA ASP A 79 1.07 -5.19 6.88
C ASP A 79 1.61 -6.10 5.77
N ILE A 80 1.48 -5.70 4.50
CA ILE A 80 1.90 -6.51 3.34
C ILE A 80 3.35 -6.97 3.47
N GLN A 81 4.25 -6.07 3.87
CA GLN A 81 5.66 -6.42 3.99
C GLN A 81 5.89 -7.45 5.08
N ARG A 82 5.25 -7.28 6.25
CA ARG A 82 5.35 -8.21 7.37
C ARG A 82 4.81 -9.59 7.00
N ASP A 83 3.63 -9.62 6.40
CA ASP A 83 2.97 -10.88 6.05
C ASP A 83 3.79 -11.65 4.99
N ILE A 84 4.43 -10.95 4.04
CA ILE A 84 5.37 -11.57 3.09
C ILE A 84 6.63 -12.08 3.81
N ASP A 85 7.19 -11.32 4.73
CA ASP A 85 8.39 -11.72 5.50
C ASP A 85 8.09 -12.94 6.38
N ASP A 86 6.90 -13.01 6.98
CA ASP A 86 6.43 -14.15 7.75
C ASP A 86 6.28 -15.40 6.87
N MET A 87 5.72 -15.27 5.66
CA MET A 87 5.64 -16.36 4.69
C MET A 87 7.04 -16.86 4.28
N ILE A 88 7.96 -15.96 3.95
CA ILE A 88 9.35 -16.31 3.59
C ILE A 88 10.03 -17.02 4.74
N THR A 89 9.87 -16.52 5.96
CA THR A 89 10.45 -17.13 7.17
C THR A 89 9.90 -18.53 7.40
N SER A 90 8.59 -18.72 7.24
CA SER A 90 7.95 -20.02 7.41
C SER A 90 8.43 -21.04 6.37
N VAL A 91 8.58 -20.63 5.10
CA VAL A 91 9.17 -21.48 4.04
C VAL A 91 10.61 -21.86 4.39
N THR A 92 11.42 -20.90 4.83
CA THR A 92 12.80 -21.12 5.19
C THR A 92 12.93 -22.09 6.36
N ASN A 93 12.06 -21.98 7.35
CA ASN A 93 12.02 -22.89 8.49
C ASN A 93 11.63 -24.31 8.08
N ALA A 94 10.65 -24.46 7.19
CA ALA A 94 10.26 -25.78 6.66
C ALA A 94 11.40 -26.42 5.88
N ILE A 95 12.06 -25.69 4.99
CA ILE A 95 13.23 -26.18 4.26
C ILE A 95 14.33 -26.63 5.23
N SER A 96 14.67 -25.81 6.21
CA SER A 96 15.73 -26.13 7.19
C SER A 96 15.39 -27.38 8.02
N ALA A 97 14.11 -27.58 8.38
CA ALA A 97 13.67 -28.77 9.11
C ALA A 97 13.79 -30.04 8.25
N HIS A 98 13.42 -29.96 6.97
CA HIS A 98 13.58 -31.07 6.02
C HIS A 98 15.03 -31.38 5.69
N ASP A 99 15.90 -30.36 5.54
CA ASP A 99 17.33 -30.55 5.31
C ASP A 99 17.98 -31.26 6.49
N LYS A 100 17.69 -30.82 7.72
CA LYS A 100 18.16 -31.47 8.94
C LYS A 100 17.70 -32.93 9.06
N LEU A 101 16.44 -33.20 8.73
CA LEU A 101 15.93 -34.56 8.69
C LEU A 101 16.66 -35.44 7.66
N THR A 102 16.92 -34.89 6.49
CA THR A 102 17.62 -35.55 5.40
C THR A 102 19.08 -35.86 5.78
N GLU A 103 19.75 -34.89 6.41
CA GLU A 103 21.11 -35.05 6.91
C GLU A 103 21.20 -36.16 7.96
N LEU A 104 20.29 -36.17 8.95
CA LEU A 104 20.26 -37.22 9.97
C LEU A 104 19.98 -38.63 9.39
N LYS A 105 19.12 -38.73 8.39
CA LYS A 105 18.86 -39.98 7.67
C LYS A 105 20.08 -40.44 6.86
N ALA A 106 20.83 -39.50 6.28
CA ALA A 106 22.08 -39.81 5.58
C ALA A 106 23.15 -40.32 6.56
N MET A 107 23.33 -39.62 7.69
CA MET A 107 24.29 -40.04 8.74
C MET A 107 24.01 -41.47 9.25
N LYS A 108 22.74 -41.85 9.36
CA LYS A 108 22.36 -43.19 9.80
C LYS A 108 22.90 -44.29 8.87
N ASN A 109 23.11 -44.00 7.59
CA ASN A 109 23.60 -44.95 6.59
C ASN A 109 25.13 -44.96 6.47
N GLU A 110 25.86 -44.08 7.19
CA GLU A 110 27.29 -44.03 7.15
C GLU A 110 27.95 -45.08 8.06
N ALA A 111 29.02 -45.71 7.57
CA ALA A 111 29.70 -46.82 8.28
C ALA A 111 30.21 -46.40 9.66
N GLN A 112 30.60 -45.15 9.85
CA GLN A 112 31.13 -44.64 11.13
C GLN A 112 30.07 -44.62 12.26
N TYR A 113 28.79 -44.66 11.93
CA TYR A 113 27.67 -44.66 12.90
C TYR A 113 27.00 -46.04 12.97
N SER A 114 27.65 -47.13 12.55
CA SER A 114 27.10 -48.47 12.50
C SER A 114 26.91 -49.11 13.87
N GLU A 115 27.56 -48.60 14.92
CA GLU A 115 27.41 -49.12 16.28
C GLU A 115 26.00 -48.93 16.82
N LYS A 116 25.51 -49.94 17.54
CA LYS A 116 24.12 -49.99 18.03
C LYS A 116 23.72 -48.76 18.87
N GLU A 117 24.66 -48.22 19.66
CA GLU A 117 24.41 -47.03 20.49
C GLU A 117 24.18 -45.79 19.63
N TYR A 118 24.98 -45.56 18.59
CA TYR A 118 24.80 -44.46 17.65
C TYR A 118 23.51 -44.62 16.85
N GLN A 119 23.21 -45.81 16.40
CA GLN A 119 21.96 -46.08 15.67
C GLN A 119 20.72 -45.77 16.49
N THR A 120 20.71 -46.13 17.80
CA THR A 120 19.59 -45.82 18.69
C THR A 120 19.43 -44.32 18.88
N LYS A 121 20.52 -43.57 19.11
CA LYS A 121 20.47 -42.12 19.23
C LYS A 121 20.03 -41.41 17.93
N LEU A 122 20.51 -41.89 16.79
CA LEU A 122 20.11 -41.37 15.49
C LEU A 122 18.61 -41.60 15.21
N ASP A 123 18.08 -42.76 15.62
CA ASP A 123 16.63 -43.04 15.51
C ASP A 123 15.78 -42.07 16.35
N GLU A 124 16.23 -41.77 17.58
CA GLU A 124 15.58 -40.76 18.42
C GLU A 124 15.63 -39.39 17.78
N TRP A 125 16.79 -38.97 17.25
CA TRP A 125 16.98 -37.68 16.59
C TRP A 125 16.18 -37.56 15.29
N ILE A 126 16.19 -38.62 14.47
CA ILE A 126 15.37 -38.68 13.25
C ILE A 126 13.88 -38.57 13.59
N THR A 127 13.44 -39.26 14.66
CA THR A 127 12.04 -39.17 15.10
C THR A 127 11.70 -37.74 15.58
N ALA A 128 12.61 -37.08 16.28
CA ALA A 128 12.43 -35.69 16.71
C ALA A 128 12.45 -34.73 15.51
N ALA A 129 13.38 -34.88 14.59
CA ALA A 129 13.47 -34.06 13.38
C ALA A 129 12.27 -34.27 12.43
N GLN A 130 11.72 -35.50 12.35
CA GLN A 130 10.50 -35.75 11.61
C GLN A 130 9.31 -34.96 12.18
N LYS A 131 9.15 -34.95 13.52
CA LYS A 131 8.12 -34.14 14.17
C LYS A 131 8.32 -32.64 13.97
N GLU A 132 9.58 -32.17 13.96
CA GLU A 132 9.92 -30.79 13.67
C GLU A 132 9.52 -30.41 12.23
N ALA A 133 9.83 -31.28 11.25
CA ALA A 133 9.45 -31.09 9.85
C ALA A 133 7.92 -31.11 9.67
N ASP A 134 7.24 -32.09 10.26
CA ASP A 134 5.76 -32.20 10.21
C ASP A 134 5.09 -30.96 10.82
N TYR A 135 5.63 -30.43 11.94
CA TYR A 135 5.15 -29.20 12.55
C TYR A 135 5.40 -27.97 11.67
N ALA A 136 6.59 -27.90 11.06
CA ALA A 136 6.91 -26.79 10.16
C ALA A 136 6.00 -26.77 8.92
N ASP A 137 5.70 -27.94 8.36
CA ASP A 137 4.77 -28.09 7.23
C ASP A 137 3.32 -27.70 7.61
N ASP A 138 2.85 -28.16 8.77
CA ASP A 138 1.51 -27.80 9.27
C ASP A 138 1.40 -26.28 9.55
N HIS A 139 2.44 -25.69 10.12
CA HIS A 139 2.52 -24.25 10.35
C HIS A 139 2.54 -23.49 9.01
N LEU A 140 3.34 -23.93 8.05
CA LEU A 140 3.42 -23.34 6.71
C LEU A 140 2.05 -23.37 6.03
N GLN A 141 1.37 -24.51 6.04
CA GLN A 141 0.05 -24.67 5.43
C GLN A 141 -1.00 -23.75 6.08
N LYS A 142 -1.02 -23.65 7.41
CA LYS A 142 -1.93 -22.79 8.15
C LYS A 142 -1.67 -21.32 7.86
N LEU A 143 -0.38 -20.90 7.86
CA LEU A 143 0.00 -19.53 7.56
C LEU A 143 -0.42 -19.16 6.14
N PHE A 144 -0.04 -19.95 5.13
CA PHE A 144 -0.41 -19.65 3.74
C PHE A 144 -1.92 -19.60 3.54
N SER A 145 -2.69 -20.50 4.20
CA SER A 145 -4.15 -20.47 4.13
C SER A 145 -4.75 -19.19 4.70
N SER A 146 -4.15 -18.63 5.75
CA SER A 146 -4.58 -17.36 6.32
C SER A 146 -4.14 -16.17 5.49
N GLU A 147 -2.91 -16.19 4.96
CA GLU A 147 -2.33 -15.09 4.21
C GLU A 147 -2.96 -14.89 2.83
N ILE A 148 -3.44 -15.95 2.18
CA ILE A 148 -4.19 -15.84 0.92
C ILE A 148 -5.40 -14.90 1.08
N GLY A 149 -6.14 -15.03 2.18
CA GLY A 149 -7.28 -14.14 2.45
C GLY A 149 -6.87 -12.69 2.67
N LYS A 150 -5.72 -12.44 3.29
CA LYS A 150 -5.19 -11.09 3.47
C LYS A 150 -4.71 -10.49 2.14
N VAL A 151 -4.01 -11.28 1.32
CA VAL A 151 -3.55 -10.85 -0.01
C VAL A 151 -4.73 -10.46 -0.89
N ASP A 152 -5.83 -11.21 -0.87
CA ASP A 152 -7.07 -10.84 -1.56
C ASP A 152 -7.62 -9.50 -1.05
N GLY A 153 -7.55 -9.26 0.25
CA GLY A 153 -7.90 -7.96 0.84
C GLY A 153 -7.01 -6.82 0.34
N TYR A 154 -5.70 -7.04 0.26
CA TYR A 154 -4.75 -6.04 -0.28
C TYR A 154 -5.01 -5.74 -1.74
N LEU A 155 -5.26 -6.76 -2.56
CA LEU A 155 -5.64 -6.60 -3.97
C LEU A 155 -6.94 -5.82 -4.12
N SER A 156 -7.92 -6.08 -3.25
CA SER A 156 -9.19 -5.36 -3.24
C SER A 156 -8.99 -3.87 -2.95
N ASN A 157 -8.14 -3.51 -2.00
CA ASN A 157 -7.82 -2.12 -1.69
C ASN A 157 -7.13 -1.41 -2.85
N ILE A 158 -6.17 -2.08 -3.50
CA ILE A 158 -5.49 -1.54 -4.70
C ILE A 158 -6.50 -1.31 -5.82
N ASN A 159 -7.38 -2.28 -6.09
CA ASN A 159 -8.41 -2.15 -7.11
C ASN A 159 -9.40 -1.02 -6.80
N LEU A 160 -9.76 -0.84 -5.52
CA LEU A 160 -10.59 0.29 -5.10
C LEU A 160 -9.91 1.62 -5.38
N SER A 161 -8.63 1.76 -5.04
CA SER A 161 -7.84 2.95 -5.30
C SER A 161 -7.72 3.24 -6.80
N ILE A 162 -7.48 2.21 -7.63
CA ILE A 162 -7.47 2.34 -9.10
C ILE A 162 -8.82 2.83 -9.61
N THR A 163 -9.92 2.28 -9.08
CA THR A 163 -11.28 2.68 -9.48
C THR A 163 -11.55 4.13 -9.07
N GLN A 164 -11.15 4.56 -7.89
CA GLN A 164 -11.29 5.94 -7.44
C GLN A 164 -10.51 6.91 -8.34
N VAL A 165 -9.26 6.58 -8.68
CA VAL A 165 -8.46 7.38 -9.61
C VAL A 165 -9.13 7.44 -10.99
N GLY A 166 -9.65 6.31 -11.50
CA GLY A 166 -10.40 6.27 -12.76
C GLY A 166 -11.62 7.20 -12.75
N CYS A 167 -12.44 7.12 -11.69
CA CYS A 167 -13.59 8.03 -11.53
C CYS A 167 -13.17 9.51 -11.46
N THR A 168 -12.05 9.81 -10.82
CA THR A 168 -11.51 11.17 -10.76
C THR A 168 -11.10 11.67 -12.15
N VAL A 169 -10.45 10.84 -12.93
CA VAL A 169 -10.07 11.15 -14.33
C VAL A 169 -11.31 11.41 -15.17
N ASP A 170 -12.34 10.55 -15.07
CA ASP A 170 -13.58 10.72 -15.81
C ASP A 170 -14.31 12.02 -15.43
N GLN A 171 -14.33 12.36 -14.15
CA GLN A 171 -14.88 13.64 -13.66
C GLN A 171 -14.11 14.83 -14.22
N LEU A 172 -12.79 14.77 -14.27
CA LEU A 172 -11.96 15.84 -14.85
C LEU A 172 -12.24 16.01 -16.35
N GLN A 173 -12.32 14.91 -17.10
CA GLN A 173 -12.66 14.96 -18.54
C GLN A 173 -14.05 15.54 -18.78
N LEU A 174 -15.04 15.15 -17.98
CA LEU A 174 -16.38 15.71 -18.08
C LEU A 174 -16.39 17.21 -17.77
N THR A 175 -15.62 17.61 -16.75
CA THR A 175 -15.51 19.02 -16.37
C THR A 175 -14.82 19.84 -17.46
N GLU A 176 -13.72 19.31 -18.04
CA GLU A 176 -13.03 19.93 -19.17
C GLU A 176 -13.96 20.14 -20.35
N THR A 177 -14.68 19.09 -20.75
CA THR A 177 -15.68 19.17 -21.83
C THR A 177 -16.75 20.22 -21.55
N ARG A 178 -17.29 20.25 -20.33
CA ARG A 178 -18.27 21.26 -19.94
C ARG A 178 -17.72 22.68 -20.00
N MET A 179 -16.49 22.88 -19.50
CA MET A 179 -15.84 24.20 -19.53
C MET A 179 -15.53 24.65 -20.95
N SER A 180 -15.11 23.74 -21.84
CA SER A 180 -14.90 24.04 -23.27
C SER A 180 -16.20 24.49 -23.94
N ASN A 181 -17.26 23.75 -23.73
CA ASN A 181 -18.59 24.13 -24.29
C ASN A 181 -19.09 25.47 -23.75
N GLN A 182 -18.86 25.73 -22.46
CA GLN A 182 -19.20 27.04 -21.86
C GLN A 182 -18.36 28.16 -22.47
N GLN A 183 -17.07 27.91 -22.70
CA GLN A 183 -16.19 28.89 -23.35
C GLN A 183 -16.65 29.20 -24.78
N GLU A 184 -16.99 28.18 -25.56
CA GLU A 184 -17.56 28.37 -26.92
C GLU A 184 -18.84 29.20 -26.87
N THR A 185 -19.77 28.84 -26.01
CA THR A 185 -21.04 29.59 -25.83
C THR A 185 -20.79 31.06 -25.44
N LEU A 186 -19.83 31.31 -24.54
CA LEU A 186 -19.50 32.68 -24.15
C LEU A 186 -18.84 33.45 -25.30
N GLN A 187 -18.01 32.81 -26.13
CA GLN A 187 -17.41 33.42 -27.31
C GLN A 187 -18.48 33.76 -28.34
N GLU A 188 -19.44 32.86 -28.57
CA GLU A 188 -20.58 33.12 -29.49
C GLU A 188 -21.41 34.30 -28.97
N LEU A 189 -21.79 34.32 -27.69
CA LEU A 189 -22.55 35.43 -27.07
C LEU A 189 -21.77 36.77 -27.17
N GLN A 190 -20.44 36.72 -26.96
CA GLN A 190 -19.60 37.92 -27.10
C GLN A 190 -19.62 38.41 -28.55
N SER A 191 -19.44 37.50 -29.52
CA SER A 191 -19.48 37.85 -30.94
C SER A 191 -20.82 38.42 -31.36
N ASP A 192 -21.91 37.85 -30.89
CA ASP A 192 -23.27 38.33 -31.19
C ASP A 192 -23.51 39.74 -30.58
N ASN A 193 -23.02 39.97 -29.35
CA ASN A 193 -23.11 41.26 -28.74
C ASN A 193 -22.29 42.33 -29.47
N ASP A 194 -21.06 42.00 -29.85
CA ASP A 194 -20.20 42.92 -30.63
C ASP A 194 -20.79 43.25 -31.97
N ASN A 195 -21.41 42.26 -32.65
CA ASN A 195 -22.08 42.45 -33.93
C ASN A 195 -23.35 43.30 -33.77
N LEU A 196 -24.09 43.13 -32.68
CA LEU A 196 -25.29 43.95 -32.40
C LEU A 196 -24.91 45.41 -32.18
N GLU A 197 -23.88 45.67 -31.36
CA GLU A 197 -23.38 47.02 -31.09
C GLU A 197 -22.90 47.71 -32.38
N LEU A 198 -22.15 46.98 -33.24
CA LEU A 198 -21.72 47.53 -34.52
C LEU A 198 -22.90 47.85 -35.46
N SER A 199 -23.92 47.01 -35.46
CA SER A 199 -25.14 47.24 -36.27
C SER A 199 -25.91 48.47 -35.76
N GLU A 200 -26.03 48.65 -34.46
CA GLU A 200 -26.67 49.85 -33.91
C GLU A 200 -25.87 51.12 -34.21
N ILE A 201 -24.56 51.08 -34.13
CA ILE A 201 -23.69 52.19 -34.50
C ILE A 201 -23.85 52.58 -35.96
N ILE A 202 -23.92 51.62 -36.89
CA ILE A 202 -24.16 51.83 -38.31
C ILE A 202 -25.52 52.46 -38.60
N ILE A 203 -26.56 51.93 -37.92
CA ILE A 203 -27.90 52.48 -38.06
C ILE A 203 -27.97 53.94 -37.57
N ASN A 204 -27.39 54.20 -36.38
CA ASN A 204 -27.35 55.54 -35.81
C ASN A 204 -26.53 56.52 -36.70
N TYR A 205 -25.41 56.04 -37.23
CA TYR A 205 -24.61 56.82 -38.15
C TYR A 205 -25.33 57.16 -39.45
N THR A 206 -26.01 56.17 -40.03
CA THR A 206 -26.82 56.38 -41.23
C THR A 206 -27.99 57.31 -40.99
N ALA A 207 -28.63 57.22 -39.81
CA ALA A 207 -29.76 58.12 -39.45
C ALA A 207 -29.28 59.57 -39.21
N MET A 208 -28.05 59.81 -38.79
CA MET A 208 -27.50 61.14 -38.62
C MET A 208 -27.06 61.83 -39.94
N TYR A 209 -26.84 61.05 -41.01
CA TYR A 209 -26.40 61.56 -42.30
C TYR A 209 -27.52 61.71 -43.36
N ASN A 210 -28.75 61.28 -43.07
CA ASN A 210 -29.97 61.53 -43.85
C ASN A 210 -30.82 62.61 -43.23
#